data_0ea76e4454a19ad8e3b0c4ebe435caf1
#
_entry.id   0ea76e4454a19ad8e3b0c4ebe435caf1
#
_cell.length_a   1.000
_cell.length_b   1.000
_cell.length_c   1.000
_cell.angle_alpha   90.00
_cell.angle_beta   90.00
_cell.angle_gamma   90.00
#
_symmetry.space_group_name_H-M   'P 1'
#
loop_
_entity.id
_entity.type
_entity.pdbx_description
1 polymer ?
#
loop_
_entity_poly.entity_id
_entity_poly.type
_entity_poly.pdbx_seq_one_letter_code
_entity_poly.pdbx_strand_id
1 'polypeptide(L)'
;TELSVHDTFQILKTMSEMNLGAASVDLGKLVAKYKDAGNGRSLEQFVREELAEVADKRHAATGHKGTDVVLYGFGRIGRLLARILIEKTGGGDGLRLRAIVVRKGADNDLVKRASLLRRDSVHGPFDGTITIDEENNTITANGNLIQVIYSNDPASVDYTQYGIENALLVDNTGKWRDAEGLGQHLKCPGVARVVLTAPGKGELK
;
A
#
# COMPACT_ATOMS: atom_id res chain seq x y z
N THR A 1 10.33 13.70 -16.96
CA THR A 1 10.25 13.12 -18.31
C THR A 1 8.78 12.95 -18.62
N GLU A 2 8.28 13.65 -19.67
CA GLU A 2 6.90 13.46 -20.11
C GLU A 2 6.75 12.07 -20.72
N LEU A 3 5.82 11.29 -20.17
CA LEU A 3 5.44 9.99 -20.69
C LEU A 3 4.39 10.21 -21.78
N SER A 4 4.69 9.86 -23.04
CA SER A 4 3.72 10.01 -24.14
C SER A 4 2.64 8.93 -24.05
N VAL A 5 1.42 9.28 -24.47
CA VAL A 5 0.30 8.32 -24.55
C VAL A 5 0.64 7.18 -25.51
N HIS A 6 1.36 7.46 -26.58
CA HIS A 6 1.80 6.46 -27.56
C HIS A 6 2.75 5.44 -26.93
N ASP A 7 3.79 5.89 -26.23
CA ASP A 7 4.75 5.00 -25.54
C ASP A 7 4.03 4.17 -24.47
N THR A 8 3.14 4.79 -23.70
CA THR A 8 2.32 4.11 -22.69
C THR A 8 1.50 2.99 -23.30
N PHE A 9 0.83 3.27 -24.42
CA PHE A 9 -0.01 2.28 -25.11
C PHE A 9 0.83 1.10 -25.62
N GLN A 10 1.99 1.37 -26.24
CA GLN A 10 2.86 0.30 -26.74
C GLN A 10 3.38 -0.60 -25.61
N ILE A 11 3.80 0.00 -24.48
CA ILE A 11 4.25 -0.76 -23.31
C ILE A 11 3.12 -1.64 -22.78
N LEU A 12 1.94 -1.08 -22.54
CA LEU A 12 0.81 -1.83 -22.01
C LEU A 12 0.36 -2.95 -22.95
N LYS A 13 0.40 -2.72 -24.26
CA LYS A 13 0.13 -3.75 -25.25
C LYS A 13 1.14 -4.89 -25.15
N THR A 14 2.43 -4.58 -25.13
CA THR A 14 3.50 -5.60 -24.96
C THR A 14 3.33 -6.37 -23.66
N MET A 15 3.09 -5.67 -22.55
CA MET A 15 2.86 -6.31 -21.25
C MET A 15 1.65 -7.24 -21.25
N SER A 16 0.57 -6.89 -21.95
CA SER A 16 -0.63 -7.73 -22.05
C SER A 16 -0.37 -9.06 -22.76
N GLU A 17 0.60 -9.09 -23.65
CA GLU A 17 0.99 -10.28 -24.43
C GLU A 17 1.99 -11.19 -23.69
N MET A 18 2.64 -10.68 -22.61
CA MET A 18 3.74 -11.39 -21.93
C MET A 18 3.33 -12.37 -20.83
N ASN A 19 2.04 -12.54 -20.55
CA ASN A 19 1.57 -13.38 -19.41
C ASN A 19 2.30 -13.07 -18.10
N LEU A 20 2.44 -11.80 -17.76
CA LEU A 20 3.20 -11.37 -16.59
C LEU A 20 2.63 -11.93 -15.29
N GLY A 21 3.52 -12.39 -14.41
CA GLY A 21 3.20 -12.63 -13.01
C GLY A 21 2.89 -11.33 -12.26
N ALA A 22 2.54 -11.47 -10.97
CA ALA A 22 2.26 -10.31 -10.12
C ALA A 22 3.50 -9.41 -10.01
N ALA A 23 3.38 -8.17 -10.49
CA ALA A 23 4.45 -7.18 -10.49
C ALA A 23 3.89 -5.75 -10.43
N SER A 24 4.67 -4.82 -9.90
CA SER A 24 4.41 -3.39 -9.97
C SER A 24 5.43 -2.75 -10.90
N VAL A 25 4.97 -2.18 -12.01
CA VAL A 25 5.84 -1.61 -13.06
C VAL A 25 5.63 -0.11 -13.15
N ASP A 26 6.69 0.66 -12.91
CA ASP A 26 6.70 2.10 -13.15
C ASP A 26 7.01 2.38 -14.63
N LEU A 27 5.95 2.72 -15.39
CA LEU A 27 6.08 2.97 -16.84
C LEU A 27 6.96 4.17 -17.15
N GLY A 28 6.96 5.19 -16.28
CA GLY A 28 7.81 6.38 -16.45
C GLY A 28 9.30 6.05 -16.34
N LYS A 29 9.67 5.26 -15.32
CA LYS A 29 11.05 4.78 -15.15
C LYS A 29 11.47 3.86 -16.30
N LEU A 30 10.56 3.00 -16.77
CA LEU A 30 10.82 2.08 -17.88
C LEU A 30 11.11 2.84 -19.18
N VAL A 31 10.32 3.87 -19.50
CA VAL A 31 10.56 4.72 -20.68
C VAL A 31 11.85 5.55 -20.54
N ALA A 32 12.11 6.11 -19.35
CA ALA A 32 13.34 6.83 -19.11
C ALA A 32 14.57 5.94 -19.36
N LYS A 33 14.56 4.72 -18.82
CA LYS A 33 15.63 3.73 -19.01
C LYS A 33 15.79 3.34 -20.48
N TYR A 34 14.68 3.19 -21.22
CA TYR A 34 14.73 2.94 -22.67
C TYR A 34 15.40 4.08 -23.44
N LYS A 35 15.07 5.34 -23.12
CA LYS A 35 15.68 6.51 -23.77
C LYS A 35 17.18 6.62 -23.50
N ASP A 36 17.61 6.23 -22.31
CA ASP A 36 19.01 6.30 -21.90
C ASP A 36 19.85 5.10 -22.40
N ALA A 37 19.27 3.91 -22.43
CA ALA A 37 20.00 2.67 -22.67
C ALA A 37 19.36 1.74 -23.73
N GLY A 38 18.48 2.22 -24.58
CA GLY A 38 17.75 1.41 -25.57
C GLY A 38 18.62 0.77 -26.66
N ASN A 39 19.81 1.34 -26.93
CA ASN A 39 20.85 0.78 -27.80
C ASN A 39 20.34 0.27 -29.17
N GLY A 40 19.42 0.99 -29.81
CA GLY A 40 18.85 0.62 -31.11
C GLY A 40 17.80 -0.50 -31.08
N ARG A 41 17.44 -1.02 -29.91
CA ARG A 41 16.34 -1.96 -29.74
C ARG A 41 14.99 -1.28 -29.89
N SER A 42 13.95 -1.99 -30.34
CA SER A 42 12.58 -1.46 -30.29
C SER A 42 12.11 -1.37 -28.83
N LEU A 43 11.14 -0.48 -28.57
CA LEU A 43 10.54 -0.37 -27.24
C LEU A 43 9.94 -1.71 -26.78
N GLU A 44 9.33 -2.44 -27.68
CA GLU A 44 8.78 -3.78 -27.41
C GLU A 44 9.85 -4.78 -26.94
N GLN A 45 10.97 -4.87 -27.68
CA GLN A 45 12.09 -5.76 -27.30
C GLN A 45 12.65 -5.38 -25.94
N PHE A 46 12.84 -4.09 -25.71
CA PHE A 46 13.34 -3.59 -24.43
C PHE A 46 12.40 -3.95 -23.27
N VAL A 47 11.09 -3.75 -23.42
CA VAL A 47 10.09 -4.10 -22.39
C VAL A 47 10.10 -5.60 -22.11
N ARG A 48 10.18 -6.45 -23.15
CA ARG A 48 10.26 -7.91 -22.98
C ARG A 48 11.51 -8.33 -22.22
N GLU A 49 12.65 -7.73 -22.47
CA GLU A 49 13.90 -8.02 -21.77
C GLU A 49 13.86 -7.55 -20.30
N GLU A 50 13.38 -6.32 -20.05
CA GLU A 50 13.32 -5.76 -18.69
C GLU A 50 12.34 -6.50 -17.79
N LEU A 51 11.28 -7.06 -18.36
CA LEU A 51 10.25 -7.79 -17.62
C LEU A 51 10.40 -9.32 -17.73
N ALA A 52 11.51 -9.81 -18.30
CA ALA A 52 11.73 -11.24 -18.49
C ALA A 52 11.67 -12.05 -17.20
N GLU A 53 12.10 -11.47 -16.08
CA GLU A 53 12.06 -12.15 -14.77
C GLU A 53 10.65 -12.44 -14.28
N VAL A 54 9.66 -11.68 -14.74
CA VAL A 54 8.25 -11.81 -14.36
C VAL A 54 7.38 -12.33 -15.50
N ALA A 55 7.95 -12.49 -16.70
CA ALA A 55 7.27 -13.07 -17.85
C ALA A 55 6.99 -14.57 -17.64
N ASP A 56 5.87 -15.05 -18.18
CA ASP A 56 5.39 -16.43 -18.09
C ASP A 56 5.26 -16.99 -16.67
N LYS A 57 5.36 -16.12 -15.67
CA LYS A 57 5.12 -16.43 -14.26
C LYS A 57 3.66 -16.16 -13.84
N ARG A 58 2.77 -16.07 -14.79
CA ARG A 58 1.35 -16.09 -14.51
C ARG A 58 1.00 -17.49 -13.99
N HIS A 59 1.43 -17.78 -12.78
CA HIS A 59 0.86 -18.90 -12.06
C HIS A 59 -0.64 -18.70 -12.11
N ALA A 60 -1.33 -19.75 -12.54
CA ALA A 60 -2.77 -19.83 -12.41
C ALA A 60 -3.08 -19.15 -11.08
N ALA A 61 -3.92 -18.14 -11.10
CA ALA A 61 -4.27 -17.38 -9.92
C ALA A 61 -4.70 -18.40 -8.85
N THR A 62 -3.71 -18.95 -8.16
CA THR A 62 -3.94 -19.57 -6.88
C THR A 62 -4.51 -18.41 -6.13
N GLY A 63 -5.78 -18.44 -5.78
CA GLY A 63 -6.56 -17.31 -5.25
C GLY A 63 -5.99 -16.71 -3.97
N HIS A 64 -4.69 -16.62 -3.83
CA HIS A 64 -3.95 -15.91 -2.82
C HIS A 64 -3.96 -14.43 -3.19
N LYS A 65 -5.12 -13.82 -2.93
CA LYS A 65 -5.13 -12.40 -2.61
C LYS A 65 -4.15 -12.24 -1.44
N GLY A 66 -3.17 -11.35 -1.57
CA GLY A 66 -2.28 -11.01 -0.47
C GLY A 66 -3.08 -10.62 0.79
N THR A 67 -2.43 -10.63 1.93
CA THR A 67 -3.08 -10.29 3.20
C THR A 67 -3.34 -8.80 3.29
N ASP A 68 -4.58 -8.41 3.48
CA ASP A 68 -4.95 -7.02 3.74
C ASP A 68 -4.40 -6.56 5.09
N VAL A 69 -3.77 -5.39 5.13
CA VAL A 69 -3.23 -4.78 6.34
C VAL A 69 -3.98 -3.49 6.64
N VAL A 70 -4.39 -3.34 7.88
CA VAL A 70 -4.96 -2.12 8.44
C VAL A 70 -4.03 -1.57 9.51
N LEU A 71 -3.61 -0.32 9.39
CA LEU A 71 -2.84 0.35 10.43
C LEU A 71 -3.77 1.19 11.31
N TYR A 72 -3.96 0.77 12.55
CA TYR A 72 -4.74 1.52 13.52
C TYR A 72 -3.81 2.46 14.30
N GLY A 73 -3.94 3.75 14.02
CA GLY A 73 -3.00 4.78 14.45
C GLY A 73 -1.94 5.10 13.37
N PHE A 74 -1.76 6.40 13.08
CA PHE A 74 -0.86 6.89 12.05
C PHE A 74 0.13 7.93 12.60
N GLY A 75 0.70 7.59 13.75
CA GLY A 75 1.83 8.29 14.37
C GLY A 75 3.14 7.96 13.64
N ARG A 76 4.28 8.18 14.31
CA ARG A 76 5.60 7.90 13.71
C ARG A 76 5.72 6.44 13.25
N ILE A 77 5.42 5.49 14.14
CA ILE A 77 5.53 4.05 13.81
C ILE A 77 4.58 3.67 12.67
N GLY A 78 3.30 4.09 12.74
CA GLY A 78 2.34 3.79 11.68
C GLY A 78 2.77 4.33 10.31
N ARG A 79 3.36 5.52 10.24
CA ARG A 79 3.87 6.08 8.98
C ARG A 79 5.08 5.32 8.43
N LEU A 80 5.99 4.88 9.30
CA LEU A 80 7.14 4.08 8.88
C LEU A 80 6.70 2.71 8.36
N LEU A 81 5.79 2.05 9.07
CA LEU A 81 5.20 0.80 8.60
C LEU A 81 4.46 0.97 7.27
N ALA A 82 3.71 2.07 7.09
CA ALA A 82 3.07 2.36 5.83
C ALA A 82 4.07 2.45 4.68
N ARG A 83 5.20 3.16 4.86
CA ARG A 83 6.26 3.26 3.84
C ARG A 83 6.83 1.89 3.48
N ILE A 84 7.15 1.07 4.49
CA ILE A 84 7.69 -0.28 4.29
C ILE A 84 6.67 -1.16 3.55
N LEU A 85 5.40 -1.14 3.96
CA LEU A 85 4.35 -1.90 3.30
C LEU A 85 4.17 -1.48 1.84
N ILE A 86 4.15 -0.18 1.55
CA ILE A 86 4.02 0.35 0.18
C ILE A 86 5.22 -0.09 -0.68
N GLU A 87 6.44 0.01 -0.14
CA GLU A 87 7.66 -0.42 -0.83
C GLU A 87 7.68 -1.94 -1.10
N LYS A 88 7.21 -2.74 -0.14
CA LYS A 88 7.26 -4.21 -0.18
C LYS A 88 6.01 -4.87 -0.78
N THR A 89 5.01 -4.10 -1.19
CA THR A 89 3.75 -4.66 -1.73
C THR A 89 3.99 -5.51 -2.99
N GLY A 90 4.98 -5.17 -3.80
CA GLY A 90 5.25 -5.88 -5.06
C GLY A 90 4.00 -5.92 -5.96
N GLY A 91 3.59 -7.10 -6.38
CA GLY A 91 2.37 -7.31 -7.16
C GLY A 91 1.08 -7.42 -6.34
N GLY A 92 1.16 -7.22 -5.02
CA GLY A 92 0.00 -7.29 -4.13
C GLY A 92 -0.36 -8.69 -3.63
N ASP A 93 0.52 -9.67 -3.82
CA ASP A 93 0.39 -11.06 -3.34
C ASP A 93 0.90 -11.26 -1.90
N GLY A 94 1.65 -10.28 -1.39
CA GLY A 94 2.13 -10.22 -0.01
C GLY A 94 1.20 -9.46 0.93
N LEU A 95 1.78 -8.62 1.79
CA LEU A 95 1.06 -7.72 2.68
C LEU A 95 0.66 -6.45 1.93
N ARG A 96 -0.62 -6.11 1.92
CA ARG A 96 -1.17 -4.96 1.22
C ARG A 96 -1.74 -3.96 2.21
N LEU A 97 -1.18 -2.76 2.27
CA LEU A 97 -1.78 -1.69 3.06
C LEU A 97 -3.08 -1.22 2.40
N ARG A 98 -4.22 -1.50 3.04
CA ARG A 98 -5.56 -1.17 2.53
C ARG A 98 -6.20 0.01 3.24
N ALA A 99 -5.96 0.14 4.55
CA ALA A 99 -6.54 1.23 5.32
C ALA A 99 -5.62 1.71 6.45
N ILE A 100 -5.81 2.97 6.80
CA ILE A 100 -5.31 3.56 8.04
C ILE A 100 -6.50 4.11 8.84
N VAL A 101 -6.54 3.79 10.12
CA VAL A 101 -7.60 4.27 11.02
C VAL A 101 -7.03 5.31 11.96
N VAL A 102 -7.69 6.45 12.02
CA VAL A 102 -7.22 7.60 12.79
C VAL A 102 -8.39 8.35 13.42
N ARG A 103 -8.12 9.12 14.45
CA ARG A 103 -9.06 10.10 14.95
C ARG A 103 -9.12 11.28 13.99
N LYS A 104 -10.31 11.77 13.68
CA LYS A 104 -10.47 12.98 12.88
C LYS A 104 -9.87 14.18 13.64
N GLY A 105 -8.99 14.89 12.95
CA GLY A 105 -8.42 16.15 13.44
C GLY A 105 -9.20 17.37 12.91
N ALA A 106 -8.47 18.38 12.45
CA ALA A 106 -9.04 19.56 11.79
C ALA A 106 -9.54 19.23 10.36
N ASP A 107 -10.18 20.17 9.70
CA ASP A 107 -10.75 19.98 8.36
C ASP A 107 -9.73 19.55 7.30
N ASN A 108 -8.47 19.96 7.43
CA ASN A 108 -7.38 19.58 6.53
C ASN A 108 -6.59 18.32 7.00
N ASP A 109 -7.20 17.46 7.80
CA ASP A 109 -6.52 16.31 8.43
C ASP A 109 -5.90 15.36 7.39
N LEU A 110 -6.61 15.06 6.30
CA LEU A 110 -6.11 14.18 5.24
C LEU A 110 -4.84 14.75 4.56
N VAL A 111 -4.88 16.04 4.20
CA VAL A 111 -3.72 16.75 3.61
C VAL A 111 -2.52 16.70 4.55
N LYS A 112 -2.75 16.95 5.84
CA LYS A 112 -1.72 16.91 6.87
C LYS A 112 -1.11 15.50 6.99
N ARG A 113 -1.92 14.44 6.97
CA ARG A 113 -1.44 13.05 7.05
C ARG A 113 -0.63 12.66 5.83
N ALA A 114 -1.07 13.03 4.64
CA ALA A 114 -0.31 12.81 3.41
C ALA A 114 1.03 13.58 3.42
N SER A 115 1.03 14.82 3.91
CA SER A 115 2.25 15.61 4.08
C SER A 115 3.23 14.95 5.06
N LEU A 116 2.73 14.42 6.18
CA LEU A 116 3.54 13.70 7.17
C LEU A 116 4.05 12.35 6.63
N LEU A 117 3.33 11.70 5.71
CA LEU A 117 3.81 10.50 5.03
C LEU A 117 4.94 10.84 4.04
N ARG A 118 4.84 11.99 3.34
CA ARG A 118 5.87 12.44 2.40
C ARG A 118 7.19 12.80 3.07
N ARG A 119 7.13 13.34 4.29
CA ARG A 119 8.29 13.92 4.98
C ARG A 119 8.46 13.29 6.35
N ASP A 120 9.62 12.74 6.58
CA ASP A 120 10.05 12.29 7.90
C ASP A 120 11.41 12.90 8.21
N SER A 121 11.58 13.46 9.41
CA SER A 121 12.81 14.15 9.81
C SER A 121 14.00 13.22 10.01
N VAL A 122 13.77 11.93 10.21
CA VAL A 122 14.81 10.94 10.48
C VAL A 122 15.05 10.06 9.25
N HIS A 123 13.97 9.63 8.56
CA HIS A 123 14.02 8.65 7.48
C HIS A 123 13.94 9.31 6.08
N GLY A 124 13.97 10.63 6.04
CA GLY A 124 13.98 11.38 4.79
C GLY A 124 12.63 11.43 4.05
N PRO A 125 12.62 11.90 2.81
CA PRO A 125 11.42 11.99 1.99
C PRO A 125 10.91 10.59 1.61
N PHE A 126 9.61 10.51 1.31
CA PHE A 126 9.02 9.31 0.69
C PHE A 126 9.51 9.19 -0.75
N ASP A 127 9.97 8.01 -1.13
CA ASP A 127 10.37 7.73 -2.51
C ASP A 127 9.16 7.38 -3.36
N GLY A 128 8.71 8.36 -4.15
CA GLY A 128 7.60 8.19 -5.07
C GLY A 128 6.53 9.26 -4.98
N THR A 129 5.33 8.92 -5.45
CA THR A 129 4.20 9.83 -5.57
C THR A 129 3.15 9.56 -4.51
N ILE A 130 2.57 10.62 -3.97
CA ILE A 130 1.42 10.57 -3.05
C ILE A 130 0.38 11.56 -3.55
N THR A 131 -0.81 11.10 -3.84
CA THR A 131 -1.99 11.90 -4.14
C THR A 131 -3.09 11.64 -3.11
N ILE A 132 -4.00 12.58 -2.97
CA ILE A 132 -5.14 12.48 -2.05
C ILE A 132 -6.44 12.72 -2.81
N ASP A 133 -7.50 12.09 -2.32
CA ASP A 133 -8.87 12.35 -2.69
C ASP A 133 -9.64 12.64 -1.39
N GLU A 134 -10.00 13.90 -1.19
CA GLU A 134 -10.67 14.37 0.02
C GLU A 134 -12.13 13.95 0.06
N GLU A 135 -12.78 13.78 -1.10
CA GLU A 135 -14.17 13.36 -1.19
C GLU A 135 -14.33 11.91 -0.71
N ASN A 136 -13.43 11.02 -1.13
CA ASN A 136 -13.45 9.61 -0.77
C ASN A 136 -12.57 9.29 0.44
N ASN A 137 -11.90 10.27 1.03
CA ASN A 137 -10.95 10.08 2.13
C ASN A 137 -9.89 9.03 1.81
N THR A 138 -9.23 9.13 0.65
CA THR A 138 -8.19 8.19 0.26
C THR A 138 -6.83 8.85 0.01
N ILE A 139 -5.79 8.07 0.22
CA ILE A 139 -4.41 8.39 -0.15
C ILE A 139 -3.96 7.33 -1.16
N THR A 140 -3.49 7.77 -2.31
CA THR A 140 -2.82 6.88 -3.28
C THR A 140 -1.32 7.11 -3.22
N ALA A 141 -0.56 6.09 -2.84
CA ALA A 141 0.89 6.15 -2.71
C ALA A 141 1.54 5.07 -3.58
N ASN A 142 2.34 5.47 -4.57
CA ASN A 142 2.94 4.58 -5.56
C ASN A 142 1.92 3.59 -6.17
N GLY A 143 0.72 4.08 -6.51
CA GLY A 143 -0.37 3.27 -7.05
C GLY A 143 -1.16 2.45 -6.02
N ASN A 144 -0.76 2.43 -4.76
CA ASN A 144 -1.51 1.74 -3.69
C ASN A 144 -2.60 2.67 -3.14
N LEU A 145 -3.85 2.30 -3.34
CA LEU A 145 -5.00 3.00 -2.80
C LEU A 145 -5.21 2.63 -1.33
N ILE A 146 -5.15 3.62 -0.45
CA ILE A 146 -5.23 3.46 1.00
C ILE A 146 -6.45 4.25 1.49
N GLN A 147 -7.41 3.57 2.09
CA GLN A 147 -8.57 4.20 2.71
C GLN A 147 -8.17 4.85 4.04
N VAL A 148 -8.54 6.10 4.26
CA VAL A 148 -8.42 6.76 5.56
C VAL A 148 -9.77 6.68 6.27
N ILE A 149 -9.80 5.96 7.39
CA ILE A 149 -11.02 5.74 8.17
C ILE A 149 -10.92 6.55 9.46
N TYR A 150 -11.95 7.32 9.75
CA TYR A 150 -12.02 8.11 10.96
C TYR A 150 -12.83 7.37 12.02
N SER A 151 -12.15 6.94 13.09
CA SER A 151 -12.79 6.31 14.25
C SER A 151 -12.05 6.62 15.54
N ASN A 152 -12.79 6.70 16.64
CA ASN A 152 -12.28 6.84 18.00
C ASN A 152 -12.42 5.54 18.81
N ASP A 153 -13.20 4.60 18.31
CA ASP A 153 -13.54 3.34 18.98
C ASP A 153 -12.96 2.15 18.21
N PRO A 154 -12.15 1.30 18.86
CA PRO A 154 -11.52 0.15 18.23
C PRO A 154 -12.49 -0.94 17.79
N ALA A 155 -13.73 -0.95 18.30
CA ALA A 155 -14.73 -1.97 17.99
C ALA A 155 -15.79 -1.50 16.98
N SER A 156 -15.72 -0.26 16.47
CA SER A 156 -16.82 0.37 15.72
C SER A 156 -16.71 0.30 14.21
N VAL A 157 -15.58 -0.18 13.66
CA VAL A 157 -15.33 -0.12 12.23
C VAL A 157 -15.74 -1.44 11.55
N ASP A 158 -16.60 -1.33 10.54
CA ASP A 158 -16.84 -2.43 9.61
C ASP A 158 -15.92 -2.28 8.39
N TYR A 159 -14.85 -3.06 8.36
CA TYR A 159 -13.85 -3.03 7.29
C TYR A 159 -14.34 -3.66 5.98
N THR A 160 -15.37 -4.51 6.05
CA THR A 160 -15.93 -5.16 4.85
C THR A 160 -16.58 -4.16 3.90
N GLN A 161 -17.07 -3.02 4.39
CA GLN A 161 -17.59 -1.91 3.57
C GLN A 161 -16.53 -1.33 2.62
N TYR A 162 -15.24 -1.52 2.93
CA TYR A 162 -14.12 -1.09 2.11
C TYR A 162 -13.51 -2.25 1.31
N GLY A 163 -14.20 -3.41 1.25
CA GLY A 163 -13.71 -4.60 0.59
C GLY A 163 -12.46 -5.20 1.24
N ILE A 164 -12.33 -5.02 2.57
CA ILE A 164 -11.22 -5.54 3.38
C ILE A 164 -11.73 -6.77 4.15
N GLU A 165 -11.10 -7.92 3.90
CA GLU A 165 -11.47 -9.19 4.49
C GLU A 165 -10.25 -9.93 5.02
N ASN A 166 -10.41 -10.65 6.13
CA ASN A 166 -9.34 -11.43 6.78
C ASN A 166 -8.07 -10.61 7.08
N ALA A 167 -8.25 -9.32 7.39
CA ALA A 167 -7.15 -8.39 7.56
C ALA A 167 -6.28 -8.68 8.78
N LEU A 168 -5.00 -8.36 8.65
CA LEU A 168 -4.08 -8.15 9.74
C LEU A 168 -4.18 -6.69 10.18
N LEU A 169 -4.73 -6.43 11.36
CA LEU A 169 -4.75 -5.10 11.95
C LEU A 169 -3.52 -4.91 12.83
N VAL A 170 -2.81 -3.80 12.63
CA VAL A 170 -1.63 -3.44 13.40
C VAL A 170 -1.94 -2.20 14.24
N ASP A 171 -2.02 -2.36 15.56
CA ASP A 171 -2.25 -1.24 16.47
C ASP A 171 -0.94 -0.52 16.79
N ASN A 172 -0.85 0.73 16.34
CA ASN A 172 0.28 1.63 16.54
C ASN A 172 -0.01 2.73 17.55
N THR A 173 -1.14 2.66 18.27
CA THR A 173 -1.57 3.74 19.17
C THR A 173 -0.89 3.67 20.53
N GLY A 174 -0.51 2.47 20.95
CA GLY A 174 -0.02 2.21 22.30
C GLY A 174 -1.07 2.43 23.40
N LYS A 175 -2.35 2.59 23.03
CA LYS A 175 -3.47 2.81 23.95
C LYS A 175 -4.00 1.49 24.49
N TRP A 176 -4.28 0.55 23.62
CA TRP A 176 -4.77 -0.80 23.95
C TRP A 176 -3.61 -1.78 23.92
N ARG A 177 -3.12 -2.18 25.09
CA ARG A 177 -1.86 -2.96 25.22
C ARG A 177 -2.01 -4.28 25.93
N ASP A 178 -3.23 -4.64 26.29
CA ASP A 178 -3.62 -5.91 26.92
C ASP A 178 -4.55 -6.71 25.99
N ALA A 179 -4.79 -7.95 26.35
CA ALA A 179 -5.61 -8.85 25.55
C ALA A 179 -7.06 -8.35 25.39
N GLU A 180 -7.63 -7.74 26.43
CA GLU A 180 -8.98 -7.20 26.39
C GLU A 180 -9.07 -6.01 25.41
N GLY A 181 -8.14 -5.06 25.52
CA GLY A 181 -8.11 -3.87 24.67
C GLY A 181 -7.87 -4.21 23.21
N LEU A 182 -6.88 -5.05 22.91
CA LEU A 182 -6.61 -5.50 21.54
C LEU A 182 -7.73 -6.38 20.98
N GLY A 183 -8.38 -7.16 21.83
CA GLY A 183 -9.54 -7.98 21.47
C GLY A 183 -10.73 -7.20 20.96
N GLN A 184 -10.82 -5.88 21.24
CA GLN A 184 -11.86 -5.01 20.68
C GLN A 184 -11.77 -4.96 19.14
N HIS A 185 -10.56 -4.91 18.59
CA HIS A 185 -10.37 -4.91 17.14
C HIS A 185 -10.86 -6.18 16.45
N LEU A 186 -10.81 -7.34 17.13
CA LEU A 186 -11.29 -8.61 16.59
C LEU A 186 -12.83 -8.69 16.50
N LYS A 187 -13.55 -7.76 17.13
CA LYS A 187 -15.00 -7.66 17.00
C LYS A 187 -15.43 -6.98 15.69
N CYS A 188 -14.48 -6.32 15.01
CA CYS A 188 -14.73 -5.61 13.77
C CYS A 188 -14.86 -6.60 12.60
N PRO A 189 -15.95 -6.54 11.80
CA PRO A 189 -16.03 -7.32 10.57
C PRO A 189 -14.85 -7.01 9.63
N GLY A 190 -14.22 -8.06 9.09
CA GLY A 190 -13.08 -7.95 8.19
C GLY A 190 -11.71 -8.12 8.86
N VAL A 191 -11.62 -8.12 10.20
CA VAL A 191 -10.37 -8.33 10.95
C VAL A 191 -10.24 -9.79 11.38
N ALA A 192 -9.11 -10.42 11.04
CA ALA A 192 -8.81 -11.80 11.42
C ALA A 192 -7.71 -11.90 12.48
N ARG A 193 -6.78 -10.96 12.50
CA ARG A 193 -5.61 -10.96 13.38
C ARG A 193 -5.26 -9.56 13.80
N VAL A 194 -4.69 -9.44 15.01
CA VAL A 194 -4.23 -8.17 15.57
C VAL A 194 -2.80 -8.30 16.04
N VAL A 195 -1.98 -7.30 15.72
CA VAL A 195 -0.60 -7.15 16.19
C VAL A 195 -0.43 -5.80 16.87
N LEU A 196 0.29 -5.78 17.97
CA LEU A 196 0.63 -4.57 18.71
C LEU A 196 2.08 -4.19 18.44
N THR A 197 2.33 -2.89 18.15
CA THR A 197 3.70 -2.36 17.97
C THR A 197 4.29 -1.70 19.21
N ALA A 198 3.51 -1.59 20.28
CA ALA A 198 3.97 -1.08 21.57
C ALA A 198 4.26 -2.25 22.55
N PRO A 199 5.02 -2.02 23.64
CA PRO A 199 5.18 -3.03 24.69
C PRO A 199 3.82 -3.44 25.27
N GLY A 200 3.54 -4.75 25.28
CA GLY A 200 2.33 -5.34 25.85
C GLY A 200 2.22 -5.14 27.35
N LYS A 201 1.03 -5.36 27.89
CA LYS A 201 0.72 -5.40 29.32
C LYS A 201 0.03 -6.71 29.68
N GLY A 202 0.10 -7.10 30.97
CA GLY A 202 -0.55 -8.31 31.44
C GLY A 202 0.03 -9.56 30.76
N GLU A 203 -0.83 -10.39 30.19
CA GLU A 203 -0.48 -11.63 29.50
C GLU A 203 0.27 -11.46 28.18
N LEU A 204 0.34 -10.21 27.66
CA LEU A 204 1.03 -9.86 26.42
C LEU A 204 2.46 -9.33 26.64
N LYS A 205 3.03 -9.56 27.83
CA LYS A 205 4.42 -9.18 28.14
C LYS A 205 5.42 -10.13 27.53
#